data_166cd58f237991eb6740751cf25af66e
#
_entry.id   166cd58f237991eb6740751cf25af66e
#
_cell.length_a   1.000
_cell.length_b   1.000
_cell.length_c   1.000
_cell.angle_alpha   90.00
_cell.angle_beta   90.00
_cell.angle_gamma   90.00
#
_symmetry.space_group_name_H-M   'P 1'
#
loop_
_entity.id
_entity.type
_entity.pdbx_description
1 polymer ?
#
loop_
_entity_poly.entity_id
_entity_poly.type
_entity_poly.pdbx_seq_one_letter_code
_entity_poly.pdbx_strand_id
1 'polypeptide(L)'
;MDLGISEKVAPLLERVRSFINEQVMPVEHEFVAEIEVDDPFVLTDRQTEILGSLKNQAREAGLWNFFLTGEKGSGLNTVEYAYLAEEMGKSRLAAEVFNCSAPDTGNMEVLHKYGSEAQKKQWLEPLLAGEIRSCFGMTEPAVASSDATNICTSATLEGDEWVINGEKHWTSGAGDPRCKVMICMVKTDPEAPKHLQQSQILVPMDTPGVNIVRPLKVFNMLDAPHGHMRVKLENVRVPKDNIILGPGRGFEISQGRLGPGRIHHCMRSIGSAEKALELLCERATEREAFGRPLYKLGGNIDIIADARMNIEQARLLTLKTAWMMDHTSPKEARIWISMIKTVVPNMALKVIDDAIQMHGGIGVSQDTPLAEMWSGQRTLRLADGPDAVHRMVVGRNEIKQYLAEAGEVAATFRDG
;
A
#
# COMPACT_ATOMS: atom_id res chain seq x y z
N MET A 1 3.22 6.01 26.70
CA MET A 1 3.28 5.53 25.31
C MET A 1 4.20 4.33 25.29
N ASP A 2 3.64 3.16 25.07
CA ASP A 2 4.42 1.94 24.88
C ASP A 2 4.53 1.65 23.39
N LEU A 3 5.75 1.53 22.90
CA LEU A 3 6.07 1.22 21.50
C LEU A 3 6.80 -0.12 21.40
N GLY A 4 6.97 -0.84 22.51
CA GLY A 4 7.66 -2.13 22.56
C GLY A 4 6.84 -3.28 21.96
N ILE A 5 7.53 -4.40 21.77
CA ILE A 5 6.89 -5.67 21.39
C ILE A 5 6.17 -6.20 22.64
N SER A 6 4.84 -6.26 22.59
CA SER A 6 4.04 -6.77 23.71
C SER A 6 4.25 -8.29 23.91
N GLU A 7 4.04 -8.77 25.15
CA GLU A 7 4.08 -10.20 25.45
C GLU A 7 3.11 -11.02 24.57
N LYS A 8 2.02 -10.39 24.16
CA LYS A 8 1.01 -10.98 23.27
C LYS A 8 1.55 -11.15 21.85
N VAL A 9 2.23 -10.15 21.31
CA VAL A 9 2.67 -10.17 19.90
C VAL A 9 4.01 -10.87 19.71
N ALA A 10 4.87 -10.95 20.74
CA ALA A 10 6.19 -11.54 20.64
C ALA A 10 6.19 -12.97 20.06
N PRO A 11 5.38 -13.92 20.55
CA PRO A 11 5.34 -15.26 19.99
C PRO A 11 4.74 -15.31 18.57
N LEU A 12 3.81 -14.41 18.25
CA LEU A 12 3.23 -14.30 16.92
C LEU A 12 4.24 -13.74 15.91
N LEU A 13 5.00 -12.74 16.32
CA LEU A 13 6.07 -12.14 15.51
C LEU A 13 7.13 -13.19 15.14
N GLU A 14 7.54 -14.00 16.11
CA GLU A 14 8.51 -15.08 15.86
C GLU A 14 7.96 -16.13 14.88
N ARG A 15 6.69 -16.51 15.02
CA ARG A 15 6.03 -17.44 14.07
C ARG A 15 5.95 -16.85 12.66
N VAL A 16 5.61 -15.56 12.52
CA VAL A 16 5.57 -14.88 11.22
C VAL A 16 6.96 -14.82 10.61
N ARG A 17 7.99 -14.49 11.40
CA ARG A 17 9.39 -14.47 10.97
C ARG A 17 9.87 -15.84 10.50
N SER A 18 9.66 -16.88 11.29
CA SER A 18 10.02 -18.26 10.91
C SER A 18 9.29 -18.68 9.65
N PHE A 19 7.99 -18.40 9.53
CA PHE A 19 7.22 -18.75 8.34
C PHE A 19 7.76 -18.05 7.08
N ILE A 20 8.09 -16.77 7.17
CA ILE A 20 8.68 -16.04 6.03
C ILE A 20 10.03 -16.66 5.65
N ASN A 21 10.92 -16.87 6.61
CA ASN A 21 12.27 -17.36 6.34
C ASN A 21 12.30 -18.80 5.86
N GLU A 22 11.45 -19.66 6.39
CA GLU A 22 11.49 -21.12 6.16
C GLU A 22 10.56 -21.57 5.04
N GLN A 23 9.45 -20.86 4.79
CA GLN A 23 8.45 -21.28 3.81
C GLN A 23 8.37 -20.32 2.60
N VAL A 24 8.40 -18.99 2.83
CA VAL A 24 8.20 -18.02 1.75
C VAL A 24 9.50 -17.75 0.98
N MET A 25 10.56 -17.35 1.64
CA MET A 25 11.82 -16.95 1.00
C MET A 25 12.45 -18.08 0.14
N PRO A 26 12.43 -19.36 0.53
CA PRO A 26 13.02 -20.41 -0.29
C PRO A 26 12.37 -20.58 -1.68
N VAL A 27 11.09 -20.24 -1.82
CA VAL A 27 10.34 -20.39 -3.08
C VAL A 27 10.10 -19.05 -3.81
N GLU A 28 10.47 -17.94 -3.20
CA GLU A 28 10.26 -16.60 -3.79
C GLU A 28 11.00 -16.41 -5.11
N HIS A 29 12.25 -16.88 -5.19
CA HIS A 29 13.04 -16.80 -6.41
C HIS A 29 12.40 -17.59 -7.57
N GLU A 30 11.92 -18.81 -7.28
CA GLU A 30 11.20 -19.65 -8.26
C GLU A 30 9.92 -18.95 -8.73
N PHE A 31 9.13 -18.43 -7.81
CA PHE A 31 7.90 -17.67 -8.14
C PHE A 31 8.18 -16.46 -9.04
N VAL A 32 9.24 -15.71 -8.76
CA VAL A 32 9.60 -14.52 -9.53
C VAL A 32 10.10 -14.88 -10.92
N ALA A 33 10.87 -15.97 -11.06
CA ALA A 33 11.39 -16.43 -12.36
C ALA A 33 10.27 -16.81 -13.34
N GLU A 34 9.10 -17.21 -12.86
CA GLU A 34 7.93 -17.56 -13.66
C GLU A 34 7.16 -16.34 -14.25
N ILE A 35 7.42 -15.11 -13.75
CA ILE A 35 6.68 -13.90 -14.19
C ILE A 35 6.92 -13.55 -15.67
N GLU A 36 8.05 -13.96 -16.24
CA GLU A 36 8.41 -13.63 -17.63
C GLU A 36 7.91 -14.66 -18.66
N VAL A 37 7.20 -15.73 -18.24
CA VAL A 37 6.94 -16.89 -19.09
C VAL A 37 5.85 -16.61 -20.10
N ASP A 38 4.75 -16.03 -19.88
CA ASP A 38 3.63 -15.81 -20.83
C ASP A 38 2.98 -14.44 -20.62
N ASP A 39 1.71 -14.41 -20.20
CA ASP A 39 1.07 -13.19 -19.72
C ASP A 39 1.54 -12.92 -18.29
N PRO A 40 2.32 -11.88 -18.03
CA PRO A 40 2.92 -11.63 -16.71
C PRO A 40 1.88 -11.33 -15.62
N PHE A 41 0.62 -11.08 -15.98
CA PHE A 41 -0.47 -10.80 -15.03
C PHE A 41 -1.32 -12.02 -14.71
N VAL A 42 -1.12 -13.12 -15.41
CA VAL A 42 -1.78 -14.41 -15.18
C VAL A 42 -0.78 -15.33 -14.46
N LEU A 43 -1.12 -15.81 -13.27
CA LEU A 43 -0.27 -16.77 -12.57
C LEU A 43 -0.15 -18.05 -13.39
N THR A 44 1.08 -18.54 -13.54
CA THR A 44 1.33 -19.89 -14.09
C THR A 44 0.78 -20.95 -13.14
N ASP A 45 0.66 -22.18 -13.61
CA ASP A 45 0.25 -23.30 -12.76
C ASP A 45 1.19 -23.45 -11.56
N ARG A 46 2.51 -23.25 -11.77
CA ARG A 46 3.51 -23.34 -10.73
C ARG A 46 3.38 -22.21 -9.71
N GLN A 47 3.19 -20.97 -10.15
CA GLN A 47 2.93 -19.83 -9.26
C GLN A 47 1.64 -20.02 -8.45
N THR A 48 0.60 -20.56 -9.09
CA THR A 48 -0.68 -20.89 -8.42
C THR A 48 -0.50 -21.94 -7.34
N GLU A 49 0.28 -22.99 -7.62
CA GLU A 49 0.62 -24.04 -6.65
C GLU A 49 1.41 -23.47 -5.46
N ILE A 50 2.48 -22.71 -5.72
CA ILE A 50 3.32 -22.09 -4.68
C ILE A 50 2.48 -21.20 -3.78
N LEU A 51 1.77 -20.22 -4.37
CA LEU A 51 1.00 -19.24 -3.62
C LEU A 51 -0.17 -19.89 -2.88
N GLY A 52 -0.86 -20.83 -3.51
CA GLY A 52 -1.96 -21.57 -2.90
C GLY A 52 -1.50 -22.40 -1.70
N SER A 53 -0.37 -23.11 -1.82
CA SER A 53 0.24 -23.88 -0.73
C SER A 53 0.61 -22.97 0.45
N LEU A 54 1.32 -21.85 0.19
CA LEU A 54 1.73 -20.91 1.23
C LEU A 54 0.52 -20.28 1.95
N LYS A 55 -0.51 -19.86 1.21
CA LYS A 55 -1.75 -19.33 1.79
C LYS A 55 -2.48 -20.35 2.67
N ASN A 56 -2.56 -21.60 2.24
CA ASN A 56 -3.19 -22.66 3.03
C ASN A 56 -2.43 -22.91 4.32
N GLN A 57 -1.11 -23.06 4.25
CA GLN A 57 -0.25 -23.23 5.43
C GLN A 57 -0.37 -22.03 6.39
N ALA A 58 -0.39 -20.82 5.87
CA ALA A 58 -0.56 -19.61 6.69
C ALA A 58 -1.91 -19.60 7.43
N ARG A 59 -3.01 -19.99 6.75
CA ARG A 59 -4.34 -20.12 7.36
C ARG A 59 -4.37 -21.18 8.44
N GLU A 60 -3.86 -22.38 8.16
CA GLU A 60 -3.80 -23.49 9.13
C GLU A 60 -2.98 -23.11 10.35
N ALA A 61 -1.92 -22.32 10.15
CA ALA A 61 -1.12 -21.78 11.23
C ALA A 61 -1.79 -20.59 11.95
N GLY A 62 -2.96 -20.10 11.54
CA GLY A 62 -3.61 -18.92 12.12
C GLY A 62 -2.86 -17.62 11.84
N LEU A 63 -2.08 -17.55 10.74
CA LEU A 63 -1.31 -16.39 10.32
C LEU A 63 -2.03 -15.70 9.14
N TRP A 64 -3.16 -15.04 9.44
CA TRP A 64 -4.06 -14.56 8.40
C TRP A 64 -4.78 -13.27 8.78
N ASN A 65 -4.97 -12.34 7.82
CA ASN A 65 -5.73 -11.10 7.98
C ASN A 65 -5.29 -10.18 9.14
N PHE A 66 -4.02 -10.10 9.45
CA PHE A 66 -3.49 -9.29 10.55
C PHE A 66 -3.81 -7.79 10.44
N PHE A 67 -3.97 -7.28 9.21
CA PHE A 67 -4.20 -5.88 8.91
C PHE A 67 -5.49 -5.32 9.51
N LEU A 68 -6.50 -6.17 9.68
CA LEU A 68 -7.79 -5.78 10.27
C LEU A 68 -7.64 -5.76 11.80
N THR A 69 -7.11 -4.67 12.32
CA THR A 69 -6.83 -4.50 13.76
C THR A 69 -8.11 -4.32 14.59
N GLY A 70 -7.98 -4.46 15.90
CA GLY A 70 -9.08 -4.34 16.85
C GLY A 70 -9.84 -5.64 17.13
N GLU A 71 -10.77 -5.60 18.10
CA GLU A 71 -11.49 -6.78 18.62
C GLU A 71 -12.31 -7.52 17.56
N LYS A 72 -12.84 -6.78 16.57
CA LYS A 72 -13.65 -7.37 15.47
C LYS A 72 -12.79 -7.92 14.31
N GLY A 73 -11.49 -7.86 14.43
CA GLY A 73 -10.53 -8.35 13.45
C GLY A 73 -9.55 -9.33 14.08
N SER A 74 -8.26 -9.06 13.89
CA SER A 74 -7.16 -9.90 14.39
C SER A 74 -6.96 -9.84 15.92
N GLY A 75 -7.61 -8.91 16.58
CA GLY A 75 -7.39 -8.61 17.99
C GLY A 75 -6.08 -7.87 18.29
N LEU A 76 -5.30 -7.54 17.29
CA LEU A 76 -4.07 -6.75 17.41
C LEU A 76 -4.40 -5.26 17.44
N ASN A 77 -3.58 -4.47 18.13
CA ASN A 77 -3.56 -3.02 17.94
C ASN A 77 -2.64 -2.64 16.77
N THR A 78 -2.64 -1.36 16.40
CA THR A 78 -1.89 -0.90 15.22
C THR A 78 -0.37 -0.99 15.43
N VAL A 79 0.12 -0.80 16.67
CA VAL A 79 1.54 -0.97 17.02
C VAL A 79 1.96 -2.44 16.88
N GLU A 80 1.14 -3.38 17.37
CA GLU A 80 1.38 -4.82 17.26
C GLU A 80 1.42 -5.26 15.79
N TYR A 81 0.48 -4.76 14.98
CA TYR A 81 0.48 -5.04 13.53
C TYR A 81 1.71 -4.45 12.82
N ALA A 82 2.24 -3.30 13.27
CA ALA A 82 3.40 -2.68 12.66
C ALA A 82 4.62 -3.62 12.62
N TYR A 83 4.87 -4.35 13.69
CA TYR A 83 5.97 -5.32 13.76
C TYR A 83 5.79 -6.49 12.78
N LEU A 84 4.55 -6.99 12.65
CA LEU A 84 4.25 -8.07 11.69
C LEU A 84 4.38 -7.58 10.25
N ALA A 85 3.88 -6.39 9.96
CA ALA A 85 3.95 -5.79 8.63
C ALA A 85 5.39 -5.46 8.21
N GLU A 86 6.26 -5.10 9.16
CA GLU A 86 7.69 -4.91 8.91
C GLU A 86 8.34 -6.21 8.43
N GLU A 87 8.09 -7.34 9.10
CA GLU A 87 8.60 -8.64 8.65
C GLU A 87 8.09 -9.00 7.24
N MET A 88 6.81 -8.75 6.96
CA MET A 88 6.24 -8.97 5.62
C MET A 88 6.94 -8.11 4.55
N GLY A 89 7.44 -6.94 4.92
CA GLY A 89 8.15 -6.02 4.01
C GLY A 89 9.52 -6.52 3.52
N LYS A 90 10.06 -7.57 4.12
CA LYS A 90 11.33 -8.21 3.72
C LYS A 90 11.18 -9.13 2.50
N SER A 91 9.96 -9.55 2.18
CA SER A 91 9.63 -10.45 1.08
C SER A 91 8.60 -9.81 0.14
N ARG A 92 8.72 -10.09 -1.14
CA ARG A 92 7.76 -9.70 -2.17
C ARG A 92 6.40 -10.40 -2.00
N LEU A 93 6.40 -11.65 -1.56
CA LEU A 93 5.20 -12.50 -1.46
C LEU A 93 4.52 -12.43 -0.11
N ALA A 94 5.25 -12.19 0.98
CA ALA A 94 4.75 -12.40 2.33
C ALA A 94 3.44 -11.64 2.64
N ALA A 95 3.30 -10.40 2.18
CA ALA A 95 2.08 -9.64 2.40
C ALA A 95 0.85 -10.30 1.74
N GLU A 96 0.99 -10.87 0.55
CA GLU A 96 -0.10 -11.60 -0.11
C GLU A 96 -0.34 -12.96 0.54
N VAL A 97 0.71 -13.67 0.95
CA VAL A 97 0.62 -14.96 1.64
C VAL A 97 -0.24 -14.88 2.91
N PHE A 98 -0.12 -13.79 3.67
CA PHE A 98 -0.91 -13.56 4.89
C PHE A 98 -2.22 -12.76 4.64
N ASN A 99 -2.61 -12.57 3.39
CA ASN A 99 -3.76 -11.75 2.97
C ASN A 99 -3.70 -10.29 3.51
N CYS A 100 -2.51 -9.73 3.55
CA CYS A 100 -2.23 -8.38 4.06
C CYS A 100 -1.68 -7.42 2.98
N SER A 101 -1.87 -7.75 1.68
CA SER A 101 -1.37 -6.93 0.58
C SER A 101 -2.35 -5.80 0.19
N ALA A 102 -1.79 -4.70 -0.31
CA ALA A 102 -2.57 -3.65 -0.98
C ALA A 102 -2.89 -4.06 -2.43
N PRO A 103 -3.99 -3.59 -3.03
CA PRO A 103 -4.99 -2.67 -2.48
C PRO A 103 -6.09 -3.36 -1.64
N ASP A 104 -6.06 -4.70 -1.56
CA ASP A 104 -7.12 -5.50 -0.94
C ASP A 104 -7.37 -5.10 0.51
N THR A 105 -6.32 -4.90 1.32
CA THR A 105 -6.48 -4.50 2.72
C THR A 105 -7.31 -3.24 2.86
N GLY A 106 -7.00 -2.19 2.10
CA GLY A 106 -7.76 -0.94 2.15
C GLY A 106 -9.20 -1.09 1.64
N ASN A 107 -9.43 -1.96 0.66
CA ASN A 107 -10.76 -2.23 0.13
C ASN A 107 -11.58 -3.06 1.13
N MET A 108 -10.97 -4.05 1.79
CA MET A 108 -11.60 -4.82 2.86
C MET A 108 -11.95 -3.95 4.07
N GLU A 109 -11.10 -3.01 4.46
CA GLU A 109 -11.38 -2.02 5.51
C GLU A 109 -12.57 -1.13 5.16
N VAL A 110 -12.67 -0.67 3.89
CA VAL A 110 -13.83 0.10 3.41
C VAL A 110 -15.10 -0.72 3.52
N LEU A 111 -15.11 -1.95 3.01
CA LEU A 111 -16.28 -2.82 3.05
C LEU A 111 -16.65 -3.20 4.48
N HIS A 112 -15.66 -3.49 5.33
CA HIS A 112 -15.89 -3.81 6.75
C HIS A 112 -16.58 -2.66 7.47
N LYS A 113 -16.12 -1.43 7.24
CA LYS A 113 -16.61 -0.25 7.96
C LYS A 113 -17.87 0.36 7.37
N TYR A 114 -18.01 0.38 6.06
CA TYR A 114 -19.03 1.16 5.34
C TYR A 114 -19.94 0.31 4.44
N GLY A 115 -19.58 -0.93 4.15
CA GLY A 115 -20.36 -1.82 3.31
C GLY A 115 -21.69 -2.23 3.97
N SER A 116 -22.74 -2.38 3.16
CA SER A 116 -23.97 -3.04 3.58
C SER A 116 -23.73 -4.54 3.83
N GLU A 117 -24.62 -5.20 4.56
CA GLU A 117 -24.48 -6.64 4.81
C GLU A 117 -24.49 -7.46 3.50
N ALA A 118 -25.23 -7.04 2.49
CA ALA A 118 -25.23 -7.65 1.18
C ALA A 118 -23.86 -7.48 0.49
N GLN A 119 -23.28 -6.27 0.51
CA GLN A 119 -21.96 -5.99 -0.04
C GLN A 119 -20.85 -6.74 0.71
N LYS A 120 -20.94 -6.86 2.03
CA LYS A 120 -20.00 -7.63 2.83
C LYS A 120 -20.04 -9.11 2.47
N LYS A 121 -21.23 -9.69 2.38
CA LYS A 121 -21.40 -11.09 1.99
C LYS A 121 -20.88 -11.36 0.60
N GLN A 122 -21.14 -10.47 -0.35
CA GLN A 122 -20.78 -10.66 -1.75
C GLN A 122 -19.27 -10.46 -1.99
N TRP A 123 -18.64 -9.49 -1.32
CA TRP A 123 -17.30 -9.05 -1.65
C TRP A 123 -16.31 -9.17 -0.49
N LEU A 124 -16.68 -8.77 0.73
CA LEU A 124 -15.75 -8.80 1.85
C LEU A 124 -15.43 -10.22 2.30
N GLU A 125 -16.41 -11.10 2.40
CA GLU A 125 -16.19 -12.48 2.84
C GLU A 125 -15.21 -13.22 1.91
N PRO A 126 -15.37 -13.23 0.56
CA PRO A 126 -14.41 -13.91 -0.30
C PRO A 126 -13.04 -13.18 -0.36
N LEU A 127 -12.98 -11.86 -0.15
CA LEU A 127 -11.71 -11.14 0.00
C LEU A 127 -11.00 -11.56 1.29
N LEU A 128 -11.68 -11.61 2.43
CA LEU A 128 -11.12 -12.09 3.70
C LEU A 128 -10.70 -13.56 3.64
N ALA A 129 -11.43 -14.35 2.87
CA ALA A 129 -11.03 -15.73 2.56
C ALA A 129 -9.84 -15.81 1.58
N GLY A 130 -9.45 -14.71 0.92
CA GLY A 130 -8.37 -14.67 -0.08
C GLY A 130 -8.69 -15.47 -1.36
N GLU A 131 -9.98 -15.67 -1.63
CA GLU A 131 -10.49 -16.36 -2.83
C GLU A 131 -10.48 -15.45 -4.05
N ILE A 132 -10.69 -14.16 -3.84
CA ILE A 132 -10.66 -13.13 -4.87
C ILE A 132 -9.72 -11.99 -4.47
N ARG A 133 -9.38 -11.17 -5.46
CA ARG A 133 -8.70 -9.89 -5.27
C ARG A 133 -9.59 -8.73 -5.69
N SER A 134 -9.14 -7.53 -5.38
CA SER A 134 -9.84 -6.29 -5.68
C SER A 134 -8.88 -5.21 -6.20
N CYS A 135 -9.44 -4.14 -6.76
CA CYS A 135 -8.67 -2.96 -7.12
C CYS A 135 -9.39 -1.67 -6.68
N PHE A 136 -8.66 -0.56 -6.72
CA PHE A 136 -9.19 0.76 -6.36
C PHE A 136 -9.00 1.75 -7.51
N GLY A 137 -10.09 2.15 -8.12
CA GLY A 137 -10.11 3.07 -9.25
C GLY A 137 -10.32 4.51 -8.80
N MET A 138 -9.23 5.23 -8.49
CA MET A 138 -9.30 6.62 -8.07
C MET A 138 -8.60 7.57 -9.05
N THR A 139 -7.32 7.36 -9.30
CA THR A 139 -6.48 8.21 -10.14
C THR A 139 -6.98 8.25 -11.59
N GLU A 140 -6.95 9.42 -12.22
CA GLU A 140 -7.37 9.65 -13.61
C GLU A 140 -6.25 10.30 -14.41
N PRO A 141 -6.09 9.94 -15.70
CA PRO A 141 -5.00 10.49 -16.51
C PRO A 141 -5.18 11.96 -16.90
N ALA A 142 -6.44 12.44 -16.95
CA ALA A 142 -6.77 13.77 -17.44
C ALA A 142 -6.70 14.87 -16.38
N VAL A 143 -6.63 14.52 -15.08
CA VAL A 143 -6.68 15.47 -13.98
C VAL A 143 -5.65 15.18 -12.91
N ALA A 144 -5.29 16.21 -12.11
CA ALA A 144 -4.43 16.05 -10.95
C ALA A 144 -5.22 15.36 -9.80
N SER A 145 -5.22 14.04 -9.77
CA SER A 145 -6.00 13.21 -8.84
C SER A 145 -5.45 13.19 -7.41
N SER A 146 -4.31 13.82 -7.14
CA SER A 146 -3.85 14.12 -5.78
C SER A 146 -4.80 15.07 -5.03
N ASP A 147 -5.55 15.87 -5.76
CA ASP A 147 -6.79 16.51 -5.28
C ASP A 147 -7.99 15.63 -5.67
N ALA A 148 -8.50 14.87 -4.71
CA ALA A 148 -9.62 13.95 -4.92
C ALA A 148 -10.90 14.63 -5.43
N THR A 149 -11.02 15.94 -5.28
CA THR A 149 -12.17 16.71 -5.77
C THR A 149 -12.14 16.96 -7.29
N ASN A 150 -10.98 16.72 -7.94
CA ASN A 150 -10.82 16.86 -9.40
C ASN A 150 -11.32 15.64 -10.19
N ILE A 151 -11.74 14.56 -9.53
CA ILE A 151 -12.25 13.36 -10.21
C ILE A 151 -13.33 13.72 -11.24
N CYS A 152 -13.15 13.24 -12.46
CA CYS A 152 -14.04 13.51 -13.61
C CYS A 152 -14.88 12.29 -14.02
N THR A 153 -14.45 11.06 -13.70
CA THR A 153 -15.28 9.87 -13.94
C THR A 153 -16.66 10.10 -13.33
N SER A 154 -17.70 10.06 -14.18
CA SER A 154 -19.09 10.35 -13.78
C SER A 154 -19.87 9.08 -13.50
N ALA A 155 -20.86 9.18 -12.65
CA ALA A 155 -21.89 8.16 -12.48
C ALA A 155 -23.26 8.83 -12.37
N THR A 156 -24.16 8.48 -13.28
CA THR A 156 -25.54 8.99 -13.30
C THR A 156 -26.50 7.85 -12.96
N LEU A 157 -27.47 8.11 -12.08
CA LEU A 157 -28.49 7.13 -11.74
C LEU A 157 -29.60 7.16 -12.81
N GLU A 158 -29.76 6.06 -13.52
CA GLU A 158 -30.81 5.85 -14.52
C GLU A 158 -31.71 4.68 -14.07
N GLY A 159 -32.88 5.01 -13.56
CA GLY A 159 -33.75 4.00 -12.95
C GLY A 159 -33.10 3.37 -11.71
N ASP A 160 -32.87 2.07 -11.77
CA ASP A 160 -32.24 1.30 -10.68
C ASP A 160 -30.76 0.97 -10.93
N GLU A 161 -30.10 1.67 -11.87
CA GLU A 161 -28.72 1.42 -12.24
C GLU A 161 -27.89 2.71 -12.25
N TRP A 162 -26.65 2.62 -11.78
CA TRP A 162 -25.62 3.62 -12.02
C TRP A 162 -24.96 3.39 -13.37
N VAL A 163 -24.92 4.41 -14.21
CA VAL A 163 -24.22 4.43 -15.50
C VAL A 163 -22.91 5.19 -15.33
N ILE A 164 -21.78 4.48 -15.43
CA ILE A 164 -20.46 5.00 -15.13
C ILE A 164 -19.68 5.22 -16.44
N ASN A 165 -19.11 6.43 -16.58
CA ASN A 165 -18.26 6.80 -17.71
C ASN A 165 -17.02 7.52 -17.26
N GLY A 166 -15.86 7.14 -17.79
CA GLY A 166 -14.59 7.79 -17.49
C GLY A 166 -13.38 6.88 -17.69
N GLU A 167 -12.28 7.29 -17.09
CA GLU A 167 -11.03 6.56 -17.24
C GLU A 167 -10.21 6.60 -15.95
N LYS A 168 -9.70 5.45 -15.53
CA LYS A 168 -8.86 5.29 -14.37
C LYS A 168 -7.43 4.94 -14.76
N HIS A 169 -6.49 5.37 -13.96
CA HIS A 169 -5.06 5.26 -14.18
C HIS A 169 -4.37 4.78 -12.89
N TRP A 170 -3.31 4.00 -13.00
CA TRP A 170 -2.66 3.42 -11.82
C TRP A 170 -3.59 2.55 -10.97
N THR A 171 -4.51 1.82 -11.62
CA THR A 171 -5.43 0.90 -10.95
C THR A 171 -4.70 -0.41 -10.68
N SER A 172 -4.06 -0.48 -9.52
CA SER A 172 -3.22 -1.62 -9.14
C SER A 172 -4.05 -2.87 -8.95
N GLY A 173 -3.57 -3.99 -9.48
CA GLY A 173 -4.22 -5.30 -9.42
C GLY A 173 -5.34 -5.51 -10.43
N ALA A 174 -5.77 -4.48 -11.20
CA ALA A 174 -6.90 -4.63 -12.13
C ALA A 174 -6.62 -5.56 -13.32
N GLY A 175 -5.36 -5.86 -13.63
CA GLY A 175 -4.96 -6.80 -14.68
C GLY A 175 -4.89 -8.27 -14.23
N ASP A 176 -4.93 -8.51 -12.93
CA ASP A 176 -4.92 -9.85 -12.35
C ASP A 176 -6.31 -10.51 -12.56
N PRO A 177 -6.44 -11.68 -13.19
CA PRO A 177 -7.72 -12.36 -13.38
C PRO A 177 -8.46 -12.72 -12.09
N ARG A 178 -7.73 -12.76 -10.97
CA ARG A 178 -8.30 -12.96 -9.63
C ARG A 178 -9.00 -11.72 -9.08
N CYS A 179 -8.75 -10.54 -9.67
CA CYS A 179 -9.43 -9.29 -9.33
C CYS A 179 -10.88 -9.34 -9.82
N LYS A 180 -11.85 -9.38 -8.90
CA LYS A 180 -13.28 -9.52 -9.22
C LYS A 180 -14.07 -8.25 -9.01
N VAL A 181 -13.56 -7.30 -8.24
CA VAL A 181 -14.29 -6.07 -7.93
C VAL A 181 -13.35 -4.86 -7.86
N MET A 182 -13.80 -3.75 -8.42
CA MET A 182 -13.19 -2.43 -8.27
C MET A 182 -14.05 -1.56 -7.35
N ILE A 183 -13.45 -0.93 -6.36
CA ILE A 183 -14.05 0.22 -5.68
C ILE A 183 -13.71 1.44 -6.55
N CYS A 184 -14.71 2.00 -7.21
CA CYS A 184 -14.53 3.10 -8.15
C CYS A 184 -14.96 4.44 -7.54
N MET A 185 -14.03 5.39 -7.48
CA MET A 185 -14.32 6.78 -7.11
C MET A 185 -14.93 7.49 -8.31
N VAL A 186 -16.12 8.04 -8.14
CA VAL A 186 -16.91 8.68 -9.22
C VAL A 186 -17.51 9.99 -8.73
N LYS A 187 -17.83 10.89 -9.68
CA LYS A 187 -18.60 12.10 -9.42
C LYS A 187 -20.08 11.82 -9.71
N THR A 188 -20.92 11.88 -8.68
CA THR A 188 -22.37 11.61 -8.78
C THR A 188 -23.20 12.87 -8.81
N ASP A 189 -22.73 13.96 -8.21
CA ASP A 189 -23.43 15.25 -8.22
C ASP A 189 -22.43 16.41 -8.37
N PRO A 190 -22.24 16.95 -9.57
CA PRO A 190 -21.32 18.06 -9.81
C PRO A 190 -21.78 19.39 -9.20
N GLU A 191 -23.06 19.54 -8.86
CA GLU A 191 -23.62 20.77 -8.28
C GLU A 191 -23.57 20.78 -6.75
N ALA A 192 -23.28 19.63 -6.13
CA ALA A 192 -23.12 19.55 -4.68
C ALA A 192 -21.87 20.31 -4.19
N PRO A 193 -21.80 20.66 -2.89
CA PRO A 193 -20.58 21.19 -2.30
C PRO A 193 -19.35 20.30 -2.60
N LYS A 194 -18.18 20.90 -2.83
CA LYS A 194 -16.96 20.27 -3.36
C LYS A 194 -16.63 18.88 -2.81
N HIS A 195 -16.77 18.67 -1.50
CA HIS A 195 -16.46 17.39 -0.84
C HIS A 195 -17.64 16.40 -0.80
N LEU A 196 -18.79 16.77 -1.34
CA LEU A 196 -20.00 15.94 -1.43
C LEU A 196 -20.35 15.55 -2.88
N GLN A 197 -19.49 15.91 -3.84
CA GLN A 197 -19.69 15.58 -5.26
C GLN A 197 -19.37 14.12 -5.58
N GLN A 198 -18.51 13.48 -4.78
CA GLN A 198 -17.96 12.16 -5.08
C GLN A 198 -18.65 11.07 -4.26
N SER A 199 -18.74 9.90 -4.90
CA SER A 199 -19.21 8.65 -4.31
C SER A 199 -18.24 7.52 -4.60
N GLN A 200 -18.39 6.40 -3.90
CA GLN A 200 -17.67 5.16 -4.23
C GLN A 200 -18.68 4.09 -4.61
N ILE A 201 -18.46 3.45 -5.77
CA ILE A 201 -19.35 2.44 -6.32
C ILE A 201 -18.56 1.16 -6.54
N LEU A 202 -19.13 0.02 -6.15
CA LEU A 202 -18.61 -1.32 -6.42
C LEU A 202 -18.89 -1.69 -7.87
N VAL A 203 -17.84 -1.95 -8.63
CA VAL A 203 -17.93 -2.34 -10.05
C VAL A 203 -17.32 -3.73 -10.20
N PRO A 204 -18.13 -4.78 -10.48
CA PRO A 204 -17.60 -6.08 -10.87
C PRO A 204 -16.72 -5.95 -12.12
N MET A 205 -15.55 -6.60 -12.13
CA MET A 205 -14.57 -6.42 -13.20
C MET A 205 -15.00 -7.01 -14.54
N ASP A 206 -15.95 -7.93 -14.53
CA ASP A 206 -16.57 -8.54 -15.72
C ASP A 206 -17.79 -7.78 -16.24
N THR A 207 -18.14 -6.63 -15.65
CA THR A 207 -19.25 -5.79 -16.12
C THR A 207 -18.96 -5.27 -17.53
N PRO A 208 -19.92 -5.40 -18.49
CA PRO A 208 -19.76 -4.83 -19.82
C PRO A 208 -19.37 -3.35 -19.79
N GLY A 209 -18.38 -2.96 -20.57
CA GLY A 209 -17.87 -1.60 -20.62
C GLY A 209 -16.67 -1.34 -19.68
N VAL A 210 -16.29 -2.29 -18.82
CA VAL A 210 -15.01 -2.26 -18.09
C VAL A 210 -13.91 -2.79 -19.02
N ASN A 211 -13.02 -1.90 -19.44
CA ASN A 211 -11.97 -2.24 -20.41
C ASN A 211 -10.59 -1.99 -19.82
N ILE A 212 -9.79 -3.04 -19.67
CA ILE A 212 -8.35 -2.92 -19.34
C ILE A 212 -7.63 -2.49 -20.62
N VAL A 213 -7.16 -1.23 -20.65
CA VAL A 213 -6.56 -0.65 -21.86
C VAL A 213 -5.13 -1.12 -22.05
N ARG A 214 -4.32 -1.04 -21.00
CA ARG A 214 -2.93 -1.48 -21.01
C ARG A 214 -2.31 -1.42 -19.60
N PRO A 215 -1.23 -2.16 -19.36
CA PRO A 215 -0.43 -1.97 -18.17
C PRO A 215 0.37 -0.65 -18.22
N LEU A 216 0.74 -0.17 -17.06
CA LEU A 216 1.65 0.95 -16.84
C LEU A 216 2.96 0.42 -16.24
N LYS A 217 4.07 0.86 -16.80
CA LYS A 217 5.39 0.46 -16.34
C LYS A 217 5.97 1.46 -15.34
N VAL A 218 6.51 0.96 -14.24
CA VAL A 218 7.30 1.72 -13.28
C VAL A 218 8.76 1.54 -13.65
N PHE A 219 9.45 2.62 -14.06
CA PHE A 219 10.83 2.54 -14.55
C PHE A 219 11.07 1.40 -15.55
N ASN A 220 10.12 1.23 -16.48
CA ASN A 220 10.09 0.18 -17.49
C ASN A 220 9.81 -1.25 -16.99
N MET A 221 9.55 -1.46 -15.70
CA MET A 221 9.13 -2.73 -15.11
C MET A 221 7.60 -2.80 -14.96
N LEU A 222 7.01 -3.97 -15.16
CA LEU A 222 5.55 -4.17 -15.12
C LEU A 222 4.97 -4.30 -13.71
N ASP A 223 5.81 -4.58 -12.71
CA ASP A 223 5.39 -4.91 -11.34
C ASP A 223 4.37 -6.07 -11.30
N ALA A 224 4.58 -7.05 -12.18
CA ALA A 224 3.73 -8.24 -12.31
C ALA A 224 3.98 -9.24 -11.16
N PRO A 225 3.00 -10.08 -10.83
CA PRO A 225 1.67 -10.21 -11.43
C PRO A 225 0.66 -9.15 -10.96
N HIS A 226 1.00 -8.34 -9.96
CA HIS A 226 0.14 -7.31 -9.40
C HIS A 226 -0.21 -6.23 -10.44
N GLY A 227 0.82 -5.55 -10.95
CA GLY A 227 0.72 -4.58 -12.02
C GLY A 227 -0.16 -3.36 -11.75
N HIS A 228 -0.07 -2.38 -12.65
CA HIS A 228 -0.86 -1.15 -12.59
C HIS A 228 -1.53 -0.92 -13.94
N MET A 229 -2.84 -0.73 -13.96
CA MET A 229 -3.59 -0.67 -15.21
C MET A 229 -4.17 0.71 -15.50
N ARG A 230 -4.28 1.00 -16.81
CA ARG A 230 -5.19 2.00 -17.33
C ARG A 230 -6.50 1.29 -17.65
N VAL A 231 -7.61 1.79 -17.07
CA VAL A 231 -8.94 1.19 -17.18
C VAL A 231 -9.89 2.22 -17.75
N LYS A 232 -10.60 1.88 -18.81
CA LYS A 232 -11.65 2.70 -19.41
C LYS A 232 -13.01 2.15 -19.01
N LEU A 233 -13.91 3.04 -18.63
CA LEU A 233 -15.28 2.75 -18.26
C LEU A 233 -16.22 3.39 -19.28
N GLU A 234 -16.95 2.59 -20.04
CA GLU A 234 -17.82 3.03 -21.13
C GLU A 234 -19.24 2.50 -20.94
N ASN A 235 -20.14 3.36 -20.46
CA ASN A 235 -21.52 3.00 -20.15
C ASN A 235 -21.63 1.77 -19.23
N VAL A 236 -20.74 1.69 -18.24
CA VAL A 236 -20.74 0.59 -17.27
C VAL A 236 -21.97 0.71 -16.38
N ARG A 237 -22.83 -0.31 -16.41
CA ARG A 237 -24.09 -0.34 -15.66
C ARG A 237 -23.98 -1.28 -14.48
N VAL A 238 -24.25 -0.76 -13.29
CA VAL A 238 -24.26 -1.53 -12.05
C VAL A 238 -25.50 -1.17 -11.22
N PRO A 239 -26.04 -2.11 -10.41
CA PRO A 239 -27.18 -1.87 -9.56
C PRO A 239 -27.00 -0.64 -8.66
N LYS A 240 -28.08 0.08 -8.38
CA LYS A 240 -28.06 1.26 -7.49
C LYS A 240 -27.48 0.95 -6.11
N ASP A 241 -27.66 -0.27 -5.61
CA ASP A 241 -27.22 -0.71 -4.29
C ASP A 241 -25.71 -1.00 -4.24
N ASN A 242 -24.99 -0.90 -5.38
CA ASN A 242 -23.53 -1.01 -5.41
C ASN A 242 -22.82 0.24 -4.87
N ILE A 243 -23.53 1.32 -4.60
CA ILE A 243 -22.97 2.51 -3.93
C ILE A 243 -22.66 2.21 -2.47
N ILE A 244 -21.46 2.61 -2.02
CA ILE A 244 -21.03 2.40 -0.63
C ILE A 244 -21.48 3.60 0.21
N LEU A 245 -22.16 3.35 1.33
CA LEU A 245 -22.63 4.35 2.31
C LEU A 245 -23.65 5.37 1.76
N GLY A 246 -23.76 5.53 0.44
CA GLY A 246 -24.69 6.44 -0.22
C GLY A 246 -24.01 7.55 -1.04
N PRO A 247 -24.82 8.34 -1.79
CA PRO A 247 -24.31 9.42 -2.63
C PRO A 247 -23.61 10.53 -1.84
N GLY A 248 -22.56 11.10 -2.42
CA GLY A 248 -21.80 12.20 -1.82
C GLY A 248 -20.86 11.83 -0.66
N ARG A 249 -20.72 10.55 -0.35
CA ARG A 249 -19.91 10.07 0.78
C ARG A 249 -18.52 9.57 0.36
N GLY A 250 -18.18 9.68 -0.92
CA GLY A 250 -16.92 9.14 -1.46
C GLY A 250 -15.66 9.76 -0.85
N PHE A 251 -15.68 11.07 -0.61
CA PHE A 251 -14.54 11.75 0.03
C PHE A 251 -14.33 11.28 1.49
N GLU A 252 -15.39 11.16 2.25
CA GLU A 252 -15.36 10.63 3.63
C GLU A 252 -14.80 9.22 3.68
N ILE A 253 -15.28 8.34 2.82
CA ILE A 253 -14.79 6.95 2.73
C ILE A 253 -13.30 6.94 2.37
N SER A 254 -12.88 7.76 1.39
CA SER A 254 -11.47 7.86 0.98
C SER A 254 -10.56 8.29 2.13
N GLN A 255 -10.96 9.23 2.96
CA GLN A 255 -10.20 9.63 4.14
C GLN A 255 -10.07 8.48 5.15
N GLY A 256 -11.15 7.71 5.37
CA GLY A 256 -11.15 6.55 6.25
C GLY A 256 -10.27 5.39 5.74
N ARG A 257 -10.18 5.20 4.41
CA ARG A 257 -9.36 4.17 3.76
C ARG A 257 -7.87 4.51 3.73
N LEU A 258 -7.55 5.73 3.32
CA LEU A 258 -6.16 6.12 3.05
C LEU A 258 -5.32 6.25 4.33
N GLY A 259 -5.93 6.48 5.49
CA GLY A 259 -5.23 6.54 6.77
C GLY A 259 -4.49 5.23 7.06
N PRO A 260 -5.20 4.11 7.25
CA PRO A 260 -4.60 2.79 7.47
C PRO A 260 -3.69 2.35 6.33
N GLY A 261 -4.09 2.49 5.06
CA GLY A 261 -3.28 2.12 3.90
C GLY A 261 -1.89 2.78 3.90
N ARG A 262 -1.82 4.07 4.23
CA ARG A 262 -0.55 4.83 4.29
C ARG A 262 0.41 4.29 5.34
N ILE A 263 -0.08 3.97 6.53
CA ILE A 263 0.77 3.43 7.59
C ILE A 263 1.22 2.00 7.27
N HIS A 264 0.36 1.17 6.67
CA HIS A 264 0.73 -0.18 6.24
C HIS A 264 1.87 -0.17 5.21
N HIS A 265 1.85 0.77 4.26
CA HIS A 265 2.96 0.97 3.34
C HIS A 265 4.26 1.36 4.06
N CYS A 266 4.20 2.29 5.01
CA CYS A 266 5.37 2.70 5.78
C CYS A 266 5.96 1.54 6.60
N MET A 267 5.12 0.74 7.24
CA MET A 267 5.55 -0.44 8.01
C MET A 267 6.34 -1.41 7.11
N ARG A 268 5.79 -1.77 5.95
CA ARG A 268 6.47 -2.66 4.98
C ARG A 268 7.72 -2.02 4.38
N SER A 269 7.75 -0.71 4.18
CA SER A 269 8.93 0.00 3.68
C SER A 269 10.12 -0.10 4.64
N ILE A 270 9.87 -0.15 5.95
CA ILE A 270 10.92 -0.37 6.94
C ILE A 270 11.50 -1.78 6.76
N GLY A 271 10.66 -2.80 6.62
CA GLY A 271 11.10 -4.16 6.33
C GLY A 271 11.91 -4.29 5.04
N SER A 272 11.49 -3.58 3.98
CA SER A 272 12.25 -3.52 2.73
C SER A 272 13.64 -2.86 2.94
N ALA A 273 13.72 -1.79 3.73
CA ALA A 273 14.99 -1.15 4.07
C ALA A 273 15.89 -2.06 4.93
N GLU A 274 15.32 -2.84 5.85
CA GLU A 274 16.05 -3.87 6.63
C GLU A 274 16.66 -4.93 5.71
N LYS A 275 15.86 -5.44 4.75
CA LYS A 275 16.38 -6.42 3.78
C LYS A 275 17.48 -5.84 2.91
N ALA A 276 17.36 -4.58 2.49
CA ALA A 276 18.41 -3.90 1.72
C ALA A 276 19.69 -3.71 2.55
N LEU A 277 19.57 -3.37 3.83
CA LEU A 277 20.73 -3.25 4.73
C LEU A 277 21.40 -4.61 4.98
N GLU A 278 20.63 -5.69 5.13
CA GLU A 278 21.14 -7.06 5.22
C GLU A 278 22.00 -7.38 4.00
N LEU A 279 21.45 -7.25 2.78
CA LEU A 279 22.16 -7.49 1.52
C LEU A 279 23.41 -6.59 1.37
N LEU A 280 23.31 -5.32 1.79
CA LEU A 280 24.44 -4.40 1.80
C LEU A 280 25.58 -4.89 2.70
N CYS A 281 25.27 -5.34 3.91
CA CYS A 281 26.24 -5.85 4.89
C CYS A 281 26.88 -7.17 4.41
N GLU A 282 26.10 -8.10 3.89
CA GLU A 282 26.57 -9.35 3.31
C GLU A 282 27.58 -9.04 2.19
N ARG A 283 27.16 -8.20 1.23
CA ARG A 283 28.04 -7.80 0.12
C ARG A 283 29.30 -7.11 0.59
N ALA A 284 29.20 -6.22 1.58
CA ALA A 284 30.34 -5.46 2.11
C ALA A 284 31.36 -6.36 2.82
N THR A 285 30.92 -7.47 3.41
CA THR A 285 31.81 -8.43 4.09
C THR A 285 32.42 -9.47 3.17
N GLU A 286 31.66 -9.94 2.16
CA GLU A 286 32.08 -11.03 1.27
C GLU A 286 32.92 -10.56 0.09
N ARG A 287 32.62 -9.36 -0.46
CA ARG A 287 33.29 -8.88 -1.65
C ARG A 287 34.59 -8.16 -1.32
N GLU A 288 35.67 -8.56 -1.99
CA GLU A 288 36.97 -7.92 -1.87
C GLU A 288 37.30 -7.06 -3.08
N ALA A 289 37.93 -5.92 -2.82
CA ALA A 289 38.58 -5.06 -3.84
C ALA A 289 39.86 -4.46 -3.23
N PHE A 290 40.87 -4.26 -4.04
CA PHE A 290 42.16 -3.72 -3.59
C PHE A 290 42.74 -4.48 -2.39
N GLY A 291 42.54 -5.80 -2.36
CA GLY A 291 43.11 -6.71 -1.35
C GLY A 291 42.42 -6.67 0.01
N ARG A 292 41.17 -6.13 0.13
CA ARG A 292 40.38 -6.10 1.39
C ARG A 292 38.87 -6.10 1.14
N PRO A 293 38.09 -6.57 2.13
CA PRO A 293 36.63 -6.49 2.09
C PRO A 293 36.13 -5.05 1.88
N LEU A 294 34.99 -4.89 1.17
CA LEU A 294 34.46 -3.57 0.82
C LEU A 294 34.19 -2.70 2.03
N TYR A 295 33.73 -3.26 3.17
CA TYR A 295 33.47 -2.45 4.38
C TYR A 295 34.70 -1.73 4.92
N LYS A 296 35.93 -2.17 4.56
CA LYS A 296 37.21 -1.54 4.94
C LYS A 296 37.67 -0.47 3.95
N LEU A 297 36.91 -0.20 2.90
CA LEU A 297 37.26 0.74 1.84
C LEU A 297 36.45 2.03 1.95
N GLY A 298 37.09 3.17 1.81
CA GLY A 298 36.46 4.49 1.85
C GLY A 298 35.60 4.70 3.09
N GLY A 299 34.43 5.34 2.90
CA GLY A 299 33.42 5.59 3.94
C GLY A 299 32.33 4.52 4.01
N ASN A 300 32.56 3.29 3.55
CA ASN A 300 31.50 2.26 3.51
C ASN A 300 30.96 1.90 4.90
N ILE A 301 31.77 1.98 5.94
CA ILE A 301 31.29 1.76 7.33
C ILE A 301 30.33 2.87 7.78
N ASP A 302 30.56 4.11 7.34
CA ASP A 302 29.69 5.25 7.66
C ASP A 302 28.34 5.10 6.95
N ILE A 303 28.33 4.61 5.72
CA ILE A 303 27.10 4.30 4.94
C ILE A 303 26.26 3.26 5.71
N ILE A 304 26.87 2.19 6.22
CA ILE A 304 26.20 1.16 7.01
C ILE A 304 25.63 1.74 8.30
N ALA A 305 26.39 2.59 8.99
CA ALA A 305 25.96 3.24 10.23
C ALA A 305 24.78 4.20 9.98
N ASP A 306 24.85 5.03 8.94
CA ASP A 306 23.81 5.96 8.56
C ASP A 306 22.51 5.20 8.17
N ALA A 307 22.62 4.11 7.42
CA ALA A 307 21.48 3.27 7.06
C ALA A 307 20.77 2.73 8.32
N ARG A 308 21.52 2.18 9.28
CA ARG A 308 20.95 1.70 10.55
C ARG A 308 20.26 2.83 11.32
N MET A 309 20.92 3.96 11.51
CA MET A 309 20.37 5.09 12.25
C MET A 309 19.09 5.63 11.60
N ASN A 310 19.06 5.75 10.28
CA ASN A 310 17.91 6.25 9.54
C ASN A 310 16.71 5.28 9.61
N ILE A 311 16.96 3.96 9.55
CA ILE A 311 15.93 2.94 9.72
C ILE A 311 15.31 3.06 11.11
N GLU A 312 16.12 3.16 12.18
CA GLU A 312 15.61 3.27 13.55
C GLU A 312 14.78 4.53 13.77
N GLN A 313 15.21 5.68 13.24
CA GLN A 313 14.44 6.92 13.32
C GLN A 313 13.08 6.78 12.61
N ALA A 314 13.06 6.19 11.41
CA ALA A 314 11.83 5.97 10.65
C ALA A 314 10.90 4.97 11.34
N ARG A 315 11.44 3.89 11.91
CA ARG A 315 10.69 2.89 12.70
C ARG A 315 10.03 3.53 13.90
N LEU A 316 10.78 4.26 14.73
CA LEU A 316 10.24 4.93 15.91
C LEU A 316 9.14 5.93 15.56
N LEU A 317 9.29 6.70 14.47
CA LEU A 317 8.26 7.61 13.99
C LEU A 317 7.01 6.85 13.55
N THR A 318 7.17 5.71 12.88
CA THR A 318 6.06 4.86 12.41
C THR A 318 5.33 4.20 13.56
N LEU A 319 6.04 3.66 14.55
CA LEU A 319 5.44 3.08 15.76
C LEU A 319 4.69 4.14 16.57
N LYS A 320 5.25 5.35 16.70
CA LYS A 320 4.54 6.47 17.31
C LYS A 320 3.27 6.82 16.55
N THR A 321 3.31 6.82 15.23
CA THR A 321 2.12 7.08 14.40
C THR A 321 1.06 5.99 14.59
N ALA A 322 1.47 4.72 14.66
CA ALA A 322 0.60 3.60 14.97
C ALA A 322 -0.09 3.77 16.32
N TRP A 323 0.69 4.12 17.35
CA TRP A 323 0.15 4.43 18.68
C TRP A 323 -0.86 5.59 18.66
N MET A 324 -0.55 6.67 17.93
CA MET A 324 -1.46 7.81 17.77
C MET A 324 -2.78 7.42 17.11
N MET A 325 -2.76 6.49 16.14
CA MET A 325 -3.98 6.00 15.48
C MET A 325 -4.90 5.24 16.45
N ASP A 326 -4.33 4.52 17.40
CA ASP A 326 -5.10 3.76 18.39
C ASP A 326 -5.64 4.63 19.55
N HIS A 327 -4.99 5.77 19.84
CA HIS A 327 -5.22 6.52 21.07
C HIS A 327 -5.70 7.96 20.87
N THR A 328 -5.77 8.45 19.63
CA THR A 328 -6.17 9.82 19.34
C THR A 328 -7.23 9.90 18.24
N SER A 329 -7.73 11.11 17.99
CA SER A 329 -8.69 11.32 16.92
C SER A 329 -8.05 11.14 15.53
N PRO A 330 -8.83 10.74 14.50
CA PRO A 330 -8.33 10.66 13.12
C PRO A 330 -7.71 11.97 12.61
N LYS A 331 -8.15 13.11 13.13
CA LYS A 331 -7.62 14.44 12.78
C LYS A 331 -6.20 14.63 13.32
N GLU A 332 -5.93 14.21 14.54
CA GLU A 332 -4.61 14.28 15.16
C GLU A 332 -3.67 13.26 14.53
N ALA A 333 -4.10 12.02 14.35
CA ALA A 333 -3.32 10.96 13.71
C ALA A 333 -2.93 11.33 12.27
N ARG A 334 -3.76 12.08 11.53
CA ARG A 334 -3.48 12.50 10.14
C ARG A 334 -2.16 13.21 9.96
N ILE A 335 -1.73 14.03 10.92
CA ILE A 335 -0.47 14.78 10.84
C ILE A 335 0.70 13.80 10.92
N TRP A 336 0.65 12.86 11.86
CA TRP A 336 1.66 11.81 12.03
C TRP A 336 1.74 10.91 10.80
N ILE A 337 0.59 10.51 10.25
CA ILE A 337 0.51 9.74 9.00
C ILE A 337 1.17 10.51 7.85
N SER A 338 0.99 11.82 7.77
CA SER A 338 1.63 12.65 6.74
C SER A 338 3.14 12.75 6.92
N MET A 339 3.64 12.79 8.16
CA MET A 339 5.08 12.77 8.45
C MET A 339 5.72 11.47 7.97
N ILE A 340 5.20 10.30 8.41
CA ILE A 340 5.78 9.00 8.02
C ILE A 340 5.71 8.76 6.52
N LYS A 341 4.61 9.16 5.87
CA LYS A 341 4.42 8.98 4.42
C LYS A 341 5.46 9.75 3.59
N THR A 342 6.06 10.79 4.16
CA THR A 342 7.19 11.51 3.55
C THR A 342 8.54 10.91 3.99
N VAL A 343 8.72 10.69 5.29
CA VAL A 343 10.02 10.27 5.86
C VAL A 343 10.39 8.85 5.42
N VAL A 344 9.47 7.91 5.60
CA VAL A 344 9.79 6.48 5.47
C VAL A 344 10.15 6.05 4.05
N PRO A 345 9.37 6.38 2.99
CA PRO A 345 9.76 6.01 1.63
C PRO A 345 11.08 6.67 1.17
N ASN A 346 11.36 7.89 1.63
CA ASN A 346 12.64 8.56 1.32
C ASN A 346 13.82 7.87 2.03
N MET A 347 13.65 7.46 3.28
CA MET A 347 14.63 6.66 4.01
C MET A 347 14.89 5.32 3.30
N ALA A 348 13.83 4.58 2.97
CA ALA A 348 13.96 3.28 2.31
C ALA A 348 14.67 3.40 0.97
N LEU A 349 14.33 4.39 0.15
CA LEU A 349 15.04 4.67 -1.11
C LEU A 349 16.52 4.91 -0.91
N LYS A 350 16.92 5.68 0.10
CA LYS A 350 18.33 5.96 0.38
C LYS A 350 19.09 4.69 0.76
N VAL A 351 18.52 3.87 1.65
CA VAL A 351 19.16 2.61 2.08
C VAL A 351 19.28 1.62 0.92
N ILE A 352 18.23 1.50 0.09
CA ILE A 352 18.28 0.61 -1.08
C ILE A 352 19.27 1.12 -2.13
N ASP A 353 19.35 2.44 -2.36
CA ASP A 353 20.32 3.05 -3.27
C ASP A 353 21.76 2.78 -2.81
N ASP A 354 22.03 2.89 -1.52
CA ASP A 354 23.34 2.55 -0.94
C ASP A 354 23.67 1.05 -1.10
N ALA A 355 22.66 0.19 -0.96
CA ALA A 355 22.84 -1.25 -1.20
C ALA A 355 23.13 -1.54 -2.69
N ILE A 356 22.42 -0.88 -3.62
CA ILE A 356 22.71 -0.96 -5.07
C ILE A 356 24.15 -0.52 -5.32
N GLN A 357 24.55 0.61 -4.77
CA GLN A 357 25.93 1.13 -4.95
C GLN A 357 26.99 0.15 -4.42
N MET A 358 26.75 -0.48 -3.27
CA MET A 358 27.65 -1.50 -2.69
C MET A 358 27.77 -2.75 -3.56
N HIS A 359 26.68 -3.12 -4.25
CA HIS A 359 26.67 -4.26 -5.18
C HIS A 359 27.33 -3.92 -6.53
N GLY A 360 27.41 -2.65 -6.90
CA GLY A 360 27.91 -2.21 -8.21
C GLY A 360 26.96 -2.61 -9.34
N GLY A 361 27.50 -3.01 -10.49
CA GLY A 361 26.70 -3.34 -11.67
C GLY A 361 25.60 -4.41 -11.44
N ILE A 362 25.85 -5.39 -10.58
CA ILE A 362 24.86 -6.43 -10.26
C ILE A 362 23.66 -5.86 -9.47
N GLY A 363 23.85 -4.78 -8.71
CA GLY A 363 22.78 -4.14 -7.93
C GLY A 363 21.69 -3.46 -8.77
N VAL A 364 21.97 -3.15 -10.06
CA VAL A 364 20.98 -2.59 -10.99
C VAL A 364 20.39 -3.64 -11.93
N SER A 365 20.80 -4.90 -11.80
CA SER A 365 20.31 -6.02 -12.61
C SER A 365 19.26 -6.83 -11.86
N GLN A 366 18.63 -7.77 -12.57
CA GLN A 366 17.71 -8.74 -12.00
C GLN A 366 18.36 -9.81 -11.11
N ASP A 367 19.69 -9.86 -11.03
CA ASP A 367 20.42 -10.82 -10.21
C ASP A 367 20.34 -10.50 -8.70
N THR A 368 19.80 -9.31 -8.37
CA THR A 368 19.45 -8.91 -7.01
C THR A 368 18.05 -8.29 -6.98
N PRO A 369 17.32 -8.35 -5.86
CA PRO A 369 16.01 -7.71 -5.76
C PRO A 369 16.07 -6.18 -5.64
N LEU A 370 17.26 -5.59 -5.54
CA LEU A 370 17.46 -4.20 -5.13
C LEU A 370 16.87 -3.19 -6.11
N ALA A 371 17.03 -3.40 -7.42
CA ALA A 371 16.48 -2.50 -8.44
C ALA A 371 14.95 -2.46 -8.39
N GLU A 372 14.30 -3.60 -8.21
CA GLU A 372 12.86 -3.71 -8.06
C GLU A 372 12.39 -3.10 -6.73
N MET A 373 13.07 -3.39 -5.63
CA MET A 373 12.82 -2.77 -4.33
C MET A 373 12.89 -1.25 -4.42
N TRP A 374 13.91 -0.70 -5.06
CA TRP A 374 14.07 0.74 -5.28
C TRP A 374 12.90 1.32 -6.08
N SER A 375 12.54 0.67 -7.18
CA SER A 375 11.43 1.05 -8.04
C SER A 375 10.11 1.09 -7.25
N GLY A 376 9.80 0.05 -6.50
CA GLY A 376 8.62 -0.04 -5.65
C GLY A 376 8.58 1.07 -4.59
N GLN A 377 9.67 1.30 -3.86
CA GLN A 377 9.72 2.36 -2.85
C GLN A 377 9.61 3.76 -3.47
N ARG A 378 10.11 3.95 -4.72
CA ARG A 378 9.96 5.22 -5.41
C ARG A 378 8.51 5.54 -5.75
N THR A 379 7.68 4.54 -6.04
CA THR A 379 6.24 4.74 -6.27
C THR A 379 5.52 5.23 -5.03
N LEU A 380 5.92 4.79 -3.84
CA LEU A 380 5.31 5.17 -2.56
C LEU A 380 5.46 6.66 -2.22
N ARG A 381 6.38 7.37 -2.87
CA ARG A 381 6.46 8.84 -2.78
C ARG A 381 5.38 9.55 -3.59
N LEU A 382 4.60 8.81 -4.38
CA LEU A 382 3.52 9.29 -5.25
C LEU A 382 2.16 8.71 -4.85
N ALA A 383 2.10 7.39 -4.62
CA ALA A 383 0.89 6.67 -4.25
C ALA A 383 0.32 7.14 -2.90
N ASP A 384 -0.99 7.09 -2.74
CA ASP A 384 -1.73 7.52 -1.53
C ASP A 384 -1.44 8.96 -1.09
N GLY A 385 -1.12 9.82 -2.06
CA GLY A 385 -0.73 11.22 -1.87
C GLY A 385 0.78 11.41 -2.02
N PRO A 386 1.21 12.32 -2.91
CA PRO A 386 2.62 12.61 -3.12
C PRO A 386 3.25 13.35 -1.93
N ASP A 387 4.59 13.29 -1.83
CA ASP A 387 5.38 13.98 -0.79
C ASP A 387 4.94 15.44 -0.60
N ALA A 388 4.68 16.17 -1.69
CA ALA A 388 4.28 17.57 -1.65
C ALA A 388 2.96 17.80 -0.89
N VAL A 389 1.97 16.91 -1.08
CA VAL A 389 0.68 16.99 -0.38
C VAL A 389 0.87 16.73 1.11
N HIS A 390 1.66 15.71 1.48
CA HIS A 390 1.91 15.40 2.88
C HIS A 390 2.73 16.49 3.59
N ARG A 391 3.75 17.04 2.92
CA ARG A 391 4.53 18.18 3.42
C ARG A 391 3.65 19.43 3.62
N MET A 392 2.74 19.70 2.70
CA MET A 392 1.77 20.78 2.84
C MET A 392 0.88 20.60 4.08
N VAL A 393 0.39 19.37 4.34
CA VAL A 393 -0.42 19.09 5.55
C VAL A 393 0.37 19.37 6.83
N VAL A 394 1.62 18.89 6.91
CA VAL A 394 2.48 19.09 8.07
C VAL A 394 2.82 20.57 8.26
N GLY A 395 3.29 21.25 7.21
CA GLY A 395 3.70 22.65 7.27
C GLY A 395 2.55 23.60 7.62
N ARG A 396 1.36 23.38 7.01
CA ARG A 396 0.16 24.17 7.35
C ARG A 396 -0.26 23.97 8.81
N ASN A 397 -0.16 22.77 9.32
CA ASN A 397 -0.48 22.49 10.73
C ASN A 397 0.49 23.21 11.67
N GLU A 398 1.77 23.22 11.35
CA GLU A 398 2.79 23.91 12.15
C GLU A 398 2.55 25.42 12.17
N ILE A 399 2.43 26.06 11.02
CA ILE A 399 2.20 27.50 10.91
C ILE A 399 0.90 27.93 11.60
N LYS A 400 -0.13 27.09 11.57
CA LYS A 400 -1.43 27.39 12.19
C LYS A 400 -1.33 27.70 13.68
N GLN A 401 -0.41 27.09 14.41
CA GLN A 401 -0.20 27.34 15.84
C GLN A 401 0.27 28.78 16.05
N TYR A 402 1.24 29.25 15.28
CA TYR A 402 1.78 30.60 15.37
C TYR A 402 0.78 31.68 14.92
N LEU A 403 -0.01 31.41 13.88
CA LEU A 403 -1.06 32.34 13.42
C LEU A 403 -2.19 32.47 14.46
N ALA A 404 -2.53 31.40 15.18
CA ALA A 404 -3.52 31.45 16.24
C ALA A 404 -3.04 32.27 17.43
N GLU A 405 -1.75 32.18 17.79
CA GLU A 405 -1.13 32.97 18.85
C GLU A 405 -1.01 34.45 18.48
N ALA A 406 -0.79 34.77 17.21
CA ALA A 406 -0.74 36.15 16.69
C ALA A 406 -2.11 36.83 16.53
N GLY A 407 -3.22 36.15 16.85
CA GLY A 407 -4.58 36.66 16.65
C GLY A 407 -5.04 36.68 15.19
N GLU A 408 -4.22 36.22 14.27
CA GLU A 408 -4.54 36.05 12.87
C GLU A 408 -5.27 34.71 12.65
N VAL A 409 -6.52 34.60 13.10
CA VAL A 409 -7.35 33.43 12.82
C VAL A 409 -7.55 33.34 11.31
N ALA A 410 -6.80 32.48 10.77
CA ALA A 410 -6.66 32.10 9.38
C ALA A 410 -7.94 32.06 8.54
N ALA A 411 -8.37 33.18 8.01
CA ALA A 411 -9.22 33.23 6.83
C ALA A 411 -8.53 32.55 5.63
N THR A 412 -7.18 32.61 5.59
CA THR A 412 -6.32 32.06 4.53
C THR A 412 -6.24 30.53 4.44
N PHE A 413 -6.69 29.80 5.47
CA PHE A 413 -6.65 28.32 5.47
C PHE A 413 -8.03 27.66 5.47
N ARG A 414 -9.12 28.43 5.28
CA ARG A 414 -10.49 27.90 5.16
C ARG A 414 -10.86 27.46 3.75
N ASP A 415 -10.12 27.92 2.74
CA ASP A 415 -10.41 27.69 1.31
C ASP A 415 -9.44 26.72 0.66
N GLY A 416 -9.06 25.65 1.36
CA GLY A 416 -8.16 24.63 0.81
C GLY A 416 -8.61 23.22 1.12
#